data_6625cd713c11cc88643d7c15f9c3b738
#
_entry.id   6625cd713c11cc88643d7c15f9c3b738
#
_cell.length_a   1.000
_cell.length_b   1.000
_cell.length_c   1.000
_cell.angle_alpha   90.00
_cell.angle_beta   90.00
_cell.angle_gamma   90.00
#
_symmetry.space_group_name_H-M   'P 1'
#
loop_
_entity.id
_entity.type
_entity.pdbx_description
1 polymer ?
#
loop_
_entity_poly.entity_id
_entity_poly.type
_entity_poly.pdbx_seq_one_letter_code
_entity_poly.pdbx_strand_id
1 'polypeptide(L)' 'MQGQVLDYSIQTNEGIITTKDGQRYRFEGKEWKEATVPSRGMDVDFDV' A
#
# COMPACT_ATOMS: atom_id res chain seq x y z
N MET A 1 -10.78 4.33 3.11
CA MET A 1 -10.03 3.85 4.30
C MET A 1 -8.60 4.35 4.21
N GLN A 2 -8.07 4.84 5.30
CA GLN A 2 -6.72 5.39 5.33
C GLN A 2 -5.74 4.40 5.93
N GLY A 3 -4.54 4.37 5.38
CA GLY A 3 -3.48 3.51 5.87
C GLY A 3 -2.12 4.03 5.47
N GLN A 4 -1.10 3.25 5.78
CA GLN A 4 0.27 3.55 5.39
C GLN A 4 0.88 2.33 4.72
N VAL A 5 1.74 2.58 3.74
CA VAL A 5 2.48 1.50 3.10
C VAL A 5 3.50 0.96 4.09
N LEU A 6 3.35 -0.32 4.44
CA LEU A 6 4.28 -0.98 5.34
C LEU A 6 5.49 -1.48 4.56
N ASP A 7 5.27 -2.01 3.38
CA ASP A 7 6.34 -2.54 2.54
C ASP A 7 5.87 -2.63 1.10
N TYR A 8 6.81 -2.63 0.16
CA TYR A 8 6.52 -2.81 -1.25
C TYR A 8 7.71 -3.43 -1.94
N SER A 9 7.45 -4.45 -2.75
CA SER A 9 8.47 -5.14 -3.53
C SER A 9 8.26 -4.87 -5.01
N ILE A 10 9.22 -4.24 -5.66
CA ILE A 10 9.17 -3.99 -7.10
C ILE A 10 9.38 -5.28 -7.90
N GLN A 11 9.99 -6.29 -7.30
CA GLN A 11 10.21 -7.57 -7.98
C GLN A 11 8.93 -8.34 -8.17
N THR A 12 8.04 -8.30 -7.17
CA THR A 12 6.77 -9.01 -7.23
C THR A 12 5.60 -8.10 -7.54
N ASN A 13 5.80 -6.79 -7.54
CA ASN A 13 4.77 -5.77 -7.69
C ASN A 13 3.68 -5.91 -6.63
N GLU A 14 4.06 -6.28 -5.43
CA GLU A 14 3.14 -6.42 -4.32
C GLU A 14 3.56 -5.55 -3.15
N GLY A 15 2.56 -5.04 -2.43
CA GLY A 15 2.82 -4.23 -1.27
C GLY A 15 1.84 -4.56 -0.15
N ILE A 16 2.13 -4.04 1.03
CA ILE A 16 1.30 -4.23 2.20
C ILE A 16 0.99 -2.86 2.79
N ILE A 17 -0.29 -2.64 3.08
CA ILE A 17 -0.77 -1.43 3.73
C ILE A 17 -1.22 -1.80 5.13
N THR A 18 -0.82 -1.00 6.12
CA THR A 18 -1.29 -1.15 7.49
C THR A 18 -2.22 -0.01 7.84
N THR A 19 -3.25 -0.29 8.64
CA THR A 19 -4.22 0.70 9.09
C THR A 19 -4.03 0.98 10.57
N LYS A 20 -4.73 2.01 11.08
CA LYS A 20 -4.61 2.42 12.47
C LYS A 20 -5.06 1.36 13.45
N ASP A 21 -5.99 0.51 13.05
CA ASP A 21 -6.50 -0.56 13.89
C ASP A 21 -5.64 -1.82 13.86
N GLY A 22 -4.50 -1.75 13.19
CA GLY A 22 -3.57 -2.88 13.14
C GLY A 22 -3.87 -3.89 12.05
N GLN A 23 -4.80 -3.60 11.17
CA GLN A 23 -5.10 -4.47 10.03
C GLN A 23 -4.03 -4.33 8.96
N ARG A 24 -3.84 -5.39 8.19
CA ARG A 24 -2.91 -5.39 7.08
C ARG A 24 -3.64 -5.84 5.83
N TYR A 25 -3.42 -5.11 4.74
CA TYR A 25 -4.03 -5.40 3.44
C TYR A 25 -2.93 -5.49 2.40
N ARG A 26 -2.98 -6.53 1.58
CA ARG A 26 -2.03 -6.69 0.48
C ARG A 26 -2.63 -6.09 -0.79
N PHE A 27 -1.80 -5.37 -1.54
CA PHE A 27 -2.22 -4.83 -2.82
C PHE A 27 -1.20 -5.20 -3.89
N GLU A 28 -1.66 -5.20 -5.13
CA GLU A 28 -0.78 -5.42 -6.29
C GLU A 28 -0.43 -4.07 -6.93
N GLY A 29 0.73 -4.01 -7.56
CA GLY A 29 1.18 -2.78 -8.20
C GLY A 29 0.21 -2.24 -9.23
N LYS A 30 -0.51 -3.11 -9.93
CA LYS A 30 -1.51 -2.71 -10.92
C LYS A 30 -2.71 -1.97 -10.29
N GLU A 31 -2.92 -2.13 -9.01
CA GLU A 31 -3.98 -1.45 -8.28
C GLU A 31 -3.55 -0.06 -7.80
N TRP A 32 -2.28 0.23 -7.90
CA TRP A 32 -1.72 1.51 -7.49
C TRP A 32 -1.96 2.53 -8.61
N LYS A 33 -2.76 3.53 -8.33
CA LYS A 33 -3.20 4.50 -9.36
C LYS A 33 -2.45 5.83 -9.30
N GLU A 34 -1.54 5.96 -8.36
CA GLU A 34 -0.74 7.17 -8.25
C GLU A 34 0.40 7.18 -9.26
N ALA A 35 0.88 8.38 -9.60
CA ALA A 35 1.98 8.54 -10.53
C ALA A 35 3.32 8.12 -9.93
N THR A 36 3.40 8.06 -8.61
CA THR A 36 4.63 7.70 -7.90
C THR A 36 4.61 6.25 -7.47
N VAL A 37 5.80 5.69 -7.29
CA VAL A 37 5.94 4.33 -6.78
C VAL A 37 5.62 4.31 -5.28
N PRO A 38 4.89 3.29 -4.78
CA PRO A 38 4.63 3.19 -3.35
C PRO A 38 5.94 3.09 -2.56
N SER A 39 6.02 3.82 -1.47
CA SER A 39 7.19 3.84 -0.61
C SER A 39 6.77 3.53 0.82
N ARG A 40 7.66 2.88 1.55
CA ARG A 40 7.43 2.56 2.94
C ARG A 40 7.13 3.84 3.74
N GLY A 41 6.07 3.80 4.55
CA GLY A 41 5.66 4.93 5.38
C GLY A 41 4.79 5.94 4.67
N MET A 42 4.51 5.75 3.38
CA MET A 42 3.67 6.66 2.62
C MET A 42 2.21 6.50 3.06
N ASP A 43 1.54 7.63 3.28
CA ASP A 43 0.12 7.62 3.60
C ASP A 43 -0.69 7.39 2.34
N VAL A 44 -1.70 6.53 2.45
CA VAL A 44 -2.55 6.19 1.31
C VAL A 44 -4.01 6.17 1.74
N ASP A 45 -4.88 6.38 0.78
CA ASP A 45 -6.31 6.23 0.93
C ASP A 45 -6.78 5.18 -0.07
N PHE A 46 -7.49 4.18 0.40
CA PHE A 46 -7.89 3.06 -0.44
C PHE A 46 -9.27 2.55 -0.06
N ASP A 47 -9.90 1.85 -0.98
CA ASP A 47 -11.17 1.18 -0.77
C ASP A 47 -10.95 -0.31 -0.57
N VAL A 48 -11.68 -0.86 0.36
CA VAL A 48 -11.62 -2.29 0.65
C VAL A 48 -12.69 -3.03 -0.14
#